data_f81d4621158b29b8cdf699fefb8bbaed
#
_entry.id   f81d4621158b29b8cdf699fefb8bbaed
#
_cell.length_a   1.000
_cell.length_b   1.000
_cell.length_c   1.000
_cell.angle_alpha   90.00
_cell.angle_beta   90.00
_cell.angle_gamma   90.00
#
_symmetry.space_group_name_H-M   'P 1'
#
loop_
_entity.id
_entity.type
_entity.pdbx_description
1 polymer ?
#
loop_
_entity_poly.entity_id
_entity_poly.type
_entity_poly.pdbx_seq_one_letter_code
_entity_poly.pdbx_strand_id
1 'polypeptide(L)'
;MTLFDVSDLFGAAPGPGGPLGSPVLEEAEPAEPDEAAPAFLAASGAVQSAPEVEVRISKRRKKTSEAKWVGGRIVVSLPAHLNLESRQKTTDWLVERLLTRHRLQSGLDDAGLLARAIELSDRYLIGARPASVRWVTNQTARWGSCSHYSGDIRLSHRLRVVPEWVLDSVLVHEVAHLTHPNHSRAFHKLAGAYPRHQEAGVFLAGYGLGLANPTPPSASD
;
A
#
# COMPACT_ATOMS: atom_id res chain seq x y z
N MET A 1 22.79 0.51 8.82
CA MET A 1 21.77 1.16 7.97
C MET A 1 21.50 0.23 6.82
N THR A 2 20.40 -0.50 6.89
CA THR A 2 20.07 -1.58 5.97
C THR A 2 19.30 -1.00 4.79
N LEU A 3 19.58 -1.48 3.60
CA LEU A 3 19.18 -0.91 2.31
C LEU A 3 18.12 -1.81 1.69
N PHE A 4 16.93 -1.28 1.40
CA PHE A 4 15.95 -1.96 0.57
C PHE A 4 16.32 -1.77 -0.91
N ASP A 5 16.87 -2.82 -1.52
CA ASP A 5 17.05 -2.96 -2.96
C ASP A 5 16.08 -4.04 -3.46
N VAL A 6 15.60 -3.90 -4.70
CA VAL A 6 14.71 -4.91 -5.32
C VAL A 6 15.34 -6.29 -5.37
N SER A 7 16.68 -6.37 -5.42
CA SER A 7 17.42 -7.64 -5.37
C SER A 7 17.16 -8.43 -4.08
N ASP A 8 16.81 -7.74 -3.00
CA ASP A 8 16.57 -8.35 -1.68
C ASP A 8 15.18 -8.98 -1.54
N LEU A 9 14.26 -8.69 -2.47
CA LEU A 9 12.92 -9.29 -2.53
C LEU A 9 12.91 -10.71 -3.10
N PHE A 10 13.92 -11.04 -3.91
CA PHE A 10 14.05 -12.35 -4.51
C PHE A 10 15.13 -13.13 -3.75
N GLY A 11 14.75 -13.77 -2.63
CA GLY A 11 15.59 -14.76 -1.99
C GLY A 11 16.05 -15.78 -3.05
N ALA A 12 17.34 -16.14 -3.05
CA ALA A 12 17.93 -17.06 -4.01
C ALA A 12 17.01 -18.25 -4.27
N ALA A 13 16.74 -18.53 -5.55
CA ALA A 13 15.94 -19.67 -5.98
C ALA A 13 16.47 -20.96 -5.34
N PRO A 14 15.62 -21.86 -4.84
CA PRO A 14 16.07 -23.14 -4.31
C PRO A 14 16.71 -23.94 -5.44
N GLY A 15 17.98 -24.30 -5.25
CA GLY A 15 18.70 -25.20 -6.15
C GLY A 15 18.01 -26.57 -6.22
N PRO A 16 18.10 -27.30 -7.34
CA PRO A 16 17.42 -28.57 -7.54
C PRO A 16 18.13 -29.69 -6.73
N GLY A 17 17.38 -30.39 -5.90
CA GLY A 17 17.72 -31.75 -5.50
C GLY A 17 17.96 -32.01 -4.03
N GLY A 18 16.93 -32.54 -3.35
CA GLY A 18 17.03 -33.35 -2.13
C GLY A 18 15.72 -34.13 -1.92
N PRO A 19 15.77 -35.42 -1.48
CA PRO A 19 14.63 -36.32 -1.60
C PRO A 19 13.51 -35.99 -0.59
N LEU A 20 12.28 -36.25 -1.05
CA LEU A 20 11.02 -36.12 -0.32
C LEU A 20 10.96 -37.11 0.85
N GLY A 21 11.01 -36.59 2.06
CA GLY A 21 10.60 -37.28 3.27
C GLY A 21 9.13 -36.95 3.54
N SER A 22 8.26 -37.96 3.53
CA SER A 22 6.84 -37.82 3.82
C SER A 22 6.61 -37.38 5.26
N PRO A 23 5.77 -36.36 5.54
CA PRO A 23 5.33 -36.09 6.91
C PRO A 23 4.21 -37.04 7.30
N VAL A 24 4.39 -37.69 8.46
CA VAL A 24 3.37 -38.41 9.20
C VAL A 24 2.32 -37.40 9.69
N LEU A 25 1.06 -37.65 9.33
CA LEU A 25 -0.09 -36.90 9.81
C LEU A 25 -0.39 -37.31 11.24
N GLU A 26 -0.19 -36.44 12.20
CA GLU A 26 -0.71 -36.53 13.55
C GLU A 26 -2.01 -35.76 13.65
N GLU A 27 -3.11 -36.48 13.90
CA GLU A 27 -4.46 -35.93 14.06
C GLU A 27 -4.52 -35.10 15.35
N ALA A 28 -4.78 -33.80 15.27
CA ALA A 28 -5.11 -32.94 16.41
C ALA A 28 -6.63 -32.77 16.49
N GLU A 29 -7.21 -33.12 17.64
CA GLU A 29 -8.62 -32.96 17.99
C GLU A 29 -9.05 -31.47 18.01
N PRO A 30 -10.32 -31.15 17.72
CA PRO A 30 -10.81 -29.78 17.73
C PRO A 30 -11.03 -29.27 19.16
N ALA A 31 -10.38 -28.14 19.50
CA ALA A 31 -10.64 -27.41 20.74
C ALA A 31 -11.91 -26.55 20.57
N GLU A 32 -12.78 -26.63 21.58
CA GLU A 32 -14.02 -25.85 21.70
C GLU A 32 -13.76 -24.33 21.84
N PRO A 33 -14.70 -23.46 21.41
CA PRO A 33 -14.51 -22.00 21.48
C PRO A 33 -14.75 -21.49 22.92
N ASP A 34 -13.73 -20.84 23.49
CA ASP A 34 -13.86 -20.11 24.75
C ASP A 34 -14.46 -18.72 24.51
N GLU A 35 -15.61 -18.49 25.17
CA GLU A 35 -16.44 -17.30 25.12
C GLU A 35 -15.90 -16.27 26.12
N ALA A 36 -15.06 -15.33 25.68
CA ALA A 36 -14.90 -14.04 26.35
C ALA A 36 -14.17 -13.00 25.45
N ALA A 37 -14.93 -12.24 24.72
CA ALA A 37 -14.43 -11.01 24.10
C ALA A 37 -14.38 -9.88 25.15
N PRO A 38 -13.21 -9.29 25.45
CA PRO A 38 -13.19 -8.03 26.18
C PRO A 38 -13.62 -6.89 25.25
N ALA A 39 -14.64 -6.14 25.69
CA ALA A 39 -15.08 -4.89 25.09
C ALA A 39 -13.88 -3.91 24.99
N PHE A 40 -13.32 -3.77 23.80
CA PHE A 40 -12.31 -2.76 23.51
C PHE A 40 -13.03 -1.43 23.29
N LEU A 41 -12.83 -0.51 24.23
CA LEU A 41 -13.30 0.87 24.19
C LEU A 41 -12.93 1.53 22.85
N ALA A 42 -13.94 2.02 22.17
CA ALA A 42 -13.84 2.82 20.97
C ALA A 42 -12.96 4.04 21.24
N ALA A 43 -11.71 3.98 20.79
CA ALA A 43 -10.94 5.18 20.55
C ALA A 43 -11.58 5.87 19.35
N SER A 44 -12.10 7.06 19.60
CA SER A 44 -12.75 7.96 18.66
C SER A 44 -11.77 8.37 17.54
N GLY A 45 -11.59 7.48 16.57
CA GLY A 45 -11.07 7.83 15.25
C GLY A 45 -12.21 8.54 14.51
N ALA A 46 -12.01 9.81 14.15
CA ALA A 46 -12.94 10.55 13.32
C ALA A 46 -13.29 9.70 12.10
N VAL A 47 -14.52 9.18 12.09
CA VAL A 47 -15.12 8.58 10.91
C VAL A 47 -15.13 9.71 9.87
N GLN A 48 -14.18 9.69 8.94
CA GLN A 48 -14.22 10.57 7.77
C GLN A 48 -15.47 10.16 7.00
N SER A 49 -16.56 10.91 7.22
CA SER A 49 -17.80 10.74 6.48
C SER A 49 -17.47 10.78 5.00
N ALA A 50 -18.05 9.85 4.23
CA ALA A 50 -17.88 9.83 2.78
C ALA A 50 -18.12 11.25 2.23
N PRO A 51 -17.25 11.76 1.34
CA PRO A 51 -17.35 13.12 0.84
C PRO A 51 -18.71 13.31 0.15
N GLU A 52 -19.33 14.46 0.38
CA GLU A 52 -20.57 14.84 -0.29
C GLU A 52 -20.34 14.89 -1.81
N VAL A 53 -21.23 14.25 -2.59
CA VAL A 53 -21.16 14.21 -4.05
C VAL A 53 -22.28 15.03 -4.64
N GLU A 54 -21.95 16.11 -5.34
CA GLU A 54 -22.89 16.96 -6.08
C GLU A 54 -22.83 16.64 -7.58
N VAL A 55 -23.97 16.25 -8.19
CA VAL A 55 -24.03 15.96 -9.63
C VAL A 55 -24.65 17.16 -10.36
N ARG A 56 -23.88 17.74 -11.31
CA ARG A 56 -24.30 18.84 -12.18
C ARG A 56 -24.51 18.37 -13.61
N ILE A 57 -25.70 18.61 -14.15
CA ILE A 57 -26.05 18.29 -15.54
C ILE A 57 -25.84 19.51 -16.41
N SER A 58 -24.99 19.37 -17.45
CA SER A 58 -24.64 20.46 -18.36
C SER A 58 -25.16 20.22 -19.79
N LYS A 59 -26.00 21.11 -20.28
CA LYS A 59 -26.47 21.11 -21.67
C LYS A 59 -25.37 21.48 -22.68
N ARG A 60 -24.30 22.19 -22.24
CA ARG A 60 -23.16 22.57 -23.08
C ARG A 60 -22.19 21.45 -23.33
N ARG A 61 -22.08 20.48 -22.41
CA ARG A 61 -21.19 19.33 -22.55
C ARG A 61 -21.85 18.26 -23.41
N LYS A 62 -21.20 17.90 -24.53
CA LYS A 62 -21.70 16.87 -25.44
C LYS A 62 -21.03 15.49 -25.25
N LYS A 63 -19.73 15.47 -24.88
CA LYS A 63 -18.95 14.22 -24.83
C LYS A 63 -18.10 14.04 -23.57
N THR A 64 -17.96 15.06 -22.71
CA THR A 64 -17.03 15.03 -21.59
C THR A 64 -17.76 14.97 -20.25
N SER A 65 -17.38 14.01 -19.41
CA SER A 65 -17.77 13.92 -18.01
C SER A 65 -16.54 14.16 -17.12
N GLU A 66 -16.69 14.86 -16.01
CA GLU A 66 -15.58 15.26 -15.16
C GLU A 66 -16.01 15.30 -13.70
N ALA A 67 -15.11 14.89 -12.77
CA ALA A 67 -15.26 15.09 -11.34
C ALA A 67 -14.11 15.95 -10.80
N LYS A 68 -14.43 16.85 -9.87
CA LYS A 68 -13.47 17.75 -9.22
C LYS A 68 -13.79 17.92 -7.74
N TRP A 69 -12.75 18.14 -6.94
CA TRP A 69 -12.91 18.66 -5.58
C TRP A 69 -13.21 20.17 -5.62
N VAL A 70 -14.28 20.58 -4.95
CA VAL A 70 -14.68 21.99 -4.80
C VAL A 70 -15.19 22.21 -3.38
N GLY A 71 -14.46 22.96 -2.57
CA GLY A 71 -14.90 23.31 -1.22
C GLY A 71 -15.21 22.12 -0.32
N GLY A 72 -14.38 21.06 -0.37
CA GLY A 72 -14.54 19.87 0.50
C GLY A 72 -15.56 18.83 0.00
N ARG A 73 -16.20 19.04 -1.15
CA ARG A 73 -17.14 18.10 -1.80
C ARG A 73 -16.70 17.74 -3.21
N ILE A 74 -17.20 16.63 -3.73
CA ILE A 74 -16.94 16.19 -5.10
C ILE A 74 -18.05 16.71 -6.01
N VAL A 75 -17.70 17.52 -7.01
CA VAL A 75 -18.64 17.99 -8.04
C VAL A 75 -18.42 17.18 -9.31
N VAL A 76 -19.44 16.41 -9.72
CA VAL A 76 -19.44 15.63 -10.95
C VAL A 76 -20.27 16.35 -12.00
N SER A 77 -19.65 16.69 -13.14
CA SER A 77 -20.30 17.37 -14.27
C SER A 77 -20.56 16.38 -15.40
N LEU A 78 -21.82 16.18 -15.77
CA LEU A 78 -22.26 15.21 -16.78
C LEU A 78 -22.98 15.88 -17.95
N PRO A 79 -22.92 15.29 -19.17
CA PRO A 79 -23.75 15.71 -20.30
C PRO A 79 -25.25 15.43 -20.06
N ALA A 80 -26.11 16.31 -20.57
CA ALA A 80 -27.56 16.21 -20.37
C ALA A 80 -28.20 15.01 -21.10
N HIS A 81 -27.61 14.51 -22.17
CA HIS A 81 -28.16 13.42 -22.99
C HIS A 81 -28.01 12.02 -22.37
N LEU A 82 -27.22 11.86 -21.32
CA LEU A 82 -27.08 10.57 -20.66
C LEU A 82 -28.38 10.18 -19.96
N ASN A 83 -28.81 8.92 -20.11
CA ASN A 83 -29.92 8.36 -19.33
C ASN A 83 -29.54 8.19 -17.87
N LEU A 84 -30.51 7.89 -17.00
CA LEU A 84 -30.31 7.81 -15.55
C LEU A 84 -29.27 6.75 -15.18
N GLU A 85 -29.35 5.58 -15.76
CA GLU A 85 -28.42 4.46 -15.50
C GLU A 85 -26.96 4.82 -15.87
N SER A 86 -26.78 5.40 -17.07
CA SER A 86 -25.46 5.84 -17.53
C SER A 86 -24.88 6.98 -16.67
N ARG A 87 -25.76 7.88 -16.16
CA ARG A 87 -25.33 8.93 -15.23
C ARG A 87 -24.82 8.33 -13.94
N GLN A 88 -25.53 7.35 -13.36
CA GLN A 88 -25.13 6.71 -12.13
C GLN A 88 -23.79 6.00 -12.31
N LYS A 89 -23.66 5.11 -13.31
CA LYS A 89 -22.41 4.38 -13.60
C LYS A 89 -21.22 5.32 -13.82
N THR A 90 -21.44 6.42 -14.58
CA THR A 90 -20.38 7.40 -14.84
C THR A 90 -20.00 8.18 -13.59
N THR A 91 -20.98 8.54 -12.76
CA THR A 91 -20.75 9.23 -11.48
C THR A 91 -19.91 8.35 -10.57
N ASP A 92 -20.32 7.11 -10.34
CA ASP A 92 -19.64 6.17 -9.46
C ASP A 92 -18.19 5.93 -9.90
N TRP A 93 -17.99 5.71 -11.20
CA TRP A 93 -16.65 5.54 -11.77
C TRP A 93 -15.77 6.78 -11.62
N LEU A 94 -16.31 7.99 -11.88
CA LEU A 94 -15.56 9.24 -11.75
C LEU A 94 -15.22 9.56 -10.29
N VAL A 95 -16.16 9.33 -9.38
CA VAL A 95 -15.96 9.53 -7.93
C VAL A 95 -14.89 8.57 -7.42
N GLU A 96 -14.99 7.29 -7.74
CA GLU A 96 -14.00 6.29 -7.34
C GLU A 96 -12.60 6.63 -7.88
N ARG A 97 -12.51 6.99 -9.16
CA ARG A 97 -11.25 7.42 -9.79
C ARG A 97 -10.67 8.67 -9.13
N LEU A 98 -11.52 9.66 -8.79
CA LEU A 98 -11.09 10.89 -8.13
C LEU A 98 -10.62 10.61 -6.69
N LEU A 99 -11.35 9.79 -5.94
CA LEU A 99 -10.99 9.38 -4.58
C LEU A 99 -9.68 8.59 -4.56
N THR A 100 -9.51 7.66 -5.50
CA THR A 100 -8.26 6.91 -5.66
C THR A 100 -7.10 7.84 -5.95
N ARG A 101 -7.26 8.79 -6.90
CA ARG A 101 -6.23 9.80 -7.18
C ARG A 101 -5.95 10.68 -5.96
N HIS A 102 -6.98 11.10 -5.25
CA HIS A 102 -6.84 11.93 -4.03
C HIS A 102 -6.11 11.18 -2.92
N ARG A 103 -6.45 9.89 -2.67
CA ARG A 103 -5.72 9.03 -1.73
C ARG A 103 -4.25 8.87 -2.13
N LEU A 104 -3.98 8.68 -3.42
CA LEU A 104 -2.61 8.59 -3.95
C LEU A 104 -1.85 9.92 -3.82
N GLN A 105 -2.53 11.07 -3.96
CA GLN A 105 -1.91 12.40 -3.86
C GLN A 105 -1.81 12.92 -2.42
N SER A 106 -2.81 12.67 -1.58
CA SER A 106 -2.80 13.06 -0.17
C SER A 106 -1.87 12.20 0.65
N GLY A 107 -1.57 10.98 0.20
CA GLY A 107 -0.65 10.03 0.86
C GLY A 107 -0.81 10.02 2.38
N LEU A 108 -0.50 8.96 3.04
CA LEU A 108 -0.38 8.99 4.48
C LEU A 108 0.65 10.07 4.86
N ASP A 109 0.31 10.97 5.79
CA ASP A 109 1.31 11.80 6.45
C ASP A 109 2.23 10.92 7.33
N ASP A 110 3.24 11.49 7.94
CA ASP A 110 4.19 10.70 8.74
C ASP A 110 3.51 10.01 9.94
N ALA A 111 2.46 10.61 10.52
CA ALA A 111 1.67 10.01 11.59
C ALA A 111 0.84 8.83 11.08
N GLY A 112 0.20 8.97 9.92
CA GLY A 112 -0.54 7.90 9.25
C GLY A 112 0.36 6.75 8.82
N LEU A 113 1.59 7.03 8.34
CA LEU A 113 2.59 6.00 8.05
C LEU A 113 2.99 5.21 9.30
N LEU A 114 3.23 5.90 10.41
CA LEU A 114 3.58 5.25 11.67
C LEU A 114 2.43 4.35 12.16
N ALA A 115 1.20 4.86 12.15
CA ALA A 115 0.02 4.07 12.52
C ALA A 115 -0.14 2.83 11.63
N ARG A 116 0.03 2.98 10.30
CA ARG A 116 -0.02 1.86 9.35
C ARG A 116 1.09 0.85 9.58
N ALA A 117 2.31 1.29 9.82
CA ALA A 117 3.44 0.42 10.13
C ALA A 117 3.21 -0.41 11.40
N ILE A 118 2.60 0.20 12.42
CA ILE A 118 2.23 -0.49 13.67
C ILE A 118 1.15 -1.54 13.39
N GLU A 119 0.08 -1.19 12.66
CA GLU A 119 -0.98 -2.14 12.28
C GLU A 119 -0.44 -3.35 11.53
N LEU A 120 0.42 -3.12 10.52
CA LEU A 120 1.04 -4.19 9.74
C LEU A 120 1.99 -5.03 10.59
N SER A 121 2.71 -4.41 11.52
CA SER A 121 3.59 -5.11 12.45
C SER A 121 2.81 -6.03 13.38
N ASP A 122 1.69 -5.58 13.93
CA ASP A 122 0.84 -6.39 14.79
C ASP A 122 0.27 -7.61 14.04
N ARG A 123 -0.06 -7.41 12.77
CA ARG A 123 -0.64 -8.47 11.94
C ARG A 123 0.38 -9.49 11.44
N TYR A 124 1.60 -9.07 11.08
CA TYR A 124 2.55 -9.90 10.35
C TYR A 124 3.89 -10.12 11.05
N LEU A 125 4.31 -9.24 11.98
CA LEU A 125 5.69 -9.18 12.49
C LEU A 125 5.83 -9.35 14.02
N ILE A 126 4.80 -9.83 14.69
CA ILE A 126 4.81 -10.08 16.15
C ILE A 126 5.14 -8.80 16.97
N GLY A 127 4.63 -7.66 16.52
CA GLY A 127 4.60 -6.43 17.32
C GLY A 127 5.92 -5.64 17.41
N ALA A 128 6.82 -5.76 16.43
CA ALA A 128 7.95 -4.85 16.31
C ALA A 128 7.47 -3.38 16.19
N ARG A 129 8.06 -2.46 16.97
CA ARG A 129 7.58 -1.06 17.04
C ARG A 129 8.60 -0.11 16.43
N PRO A 130 8.30 0.50 15.26
CA PRO A 130 9.09 1.63 14.78
C PRO A 130 8.90 2.84 15.69
N ALA A 131 9.97 3.62 15.91
CA ALA A 131 9.93 4.87 16.64
C ALA A 131 9.34 6.00 15.79
N SER A 132 9.68 6.01 14.50
CA SER A 132 9.13 6.96 13.53
C SER A 132 9.09 6.35 12.12
N VAL A 133 8.14 6.80 11.30
CA VAL A 133 8.11 6.51 9.86
C VAL A 133 7.86 7.83 9.14
N ARG A 134 8.71 8.19 8.17
CA ARG A 134 8.61 9.46 7.46
C ARG A 134 8.95 9.38 5.99
N TRP A 135 8.34 10.26 5.22
CA TRP A 135 8.70 10.47 3.82
C TRP A 135 10.00 11.24 3.68
N VAL A 136 10.84 10.81 2.72
CA VAL A 136 12.08 11.53 2.36
C VAL A 136 12.21 11.67 0.84
N THR A 137 12.79 12.76 0.39
CA THR A 137 12.98 13.07 -1.04
C THR A 137 14.35 12.69 -1.56
N ASN A 138 15.31 12.43 -0.67
CA ASN A 138 16.71 12.17 -1.00
C ASN A 138 17.05 10.68 -1.22
N GLN A 139 16.04 9.81 -1.26
CA GLN A 139 16.20 8.38 -1.59
C GLN A 139 15.78 8.14 -3.04
N THR A 140 16.76 8.09 -3.94
CA THR A 140 16.53 7.84 -5.38
C THR A 140 16.90 6.41 -5.81
N ALA A 141 17.82 5.75 -5.08
CA ALA A 141 18.28 4.40 -5.38
C ALA A 141 17.55 3.30 -4.58
N ARG A 142 16.76 3.68 -3.56
CA ARG A 142 16.08 2.74 -2.66
C ARG A 142 14.65 3.19 -2.37
N TRP A 143 13.81 2.25 -1.98
CA TRP A 143 12.40 2.51 -1.66
C TRP A 143 12.20 2.85 -0.19
N GLY A 144 12.99 2.25 0.70
CA GLY A 144 12.97 2.49 2.12
C GLY A 144 14.34 2.37 2.77
N SER A 145 14.44 2.67 4.05
CA SER A 145 15.56 2.35 4.92
C SER A 145 15.15 2.38 6.38
N CYS A 146 15.66 1.43 7.15
CA CYS A 146 15.46 1.33 8.59
C CYS A 146 16.78 1.56 9.34
N SER A 147 16.71 2.34 10.43
CA SER A 147 17.77 2.44 11.42
C SER A 147 17.42 1.50 12.58
N HIS A 148 18.05 0.35 12.64
CA HIS A 148 17.81 -0.66 13.67
C HIS A 148 17.98 -0.12 15.10
N TYR A 149 18.94 0.78 15.32
CA TYR A 149 19.22 1.32 16.66
C TYR A 149 18.21 2.35 17.14
N SER A 150 17.78 3.25 16.26
CA SER A 150 16.83 4.32 16.61
C SER A 150 15.37 3.93 16.34
N GLY A 151 15.11 2.88 15.59
CA GLY A 151 13.77 2.50 15.18
C GLY A 151 13.17 3.44 14.11
N ASP A 152 13.98 4.31 13.50
CA ASP A 152 13.52 5.25 12.48
C ASP A 152 13.45 4.61 11.12
N ILE A 153 12.31 4.73 10.45
CA ILE A 153 12.07 4.27 9.08
C ILE A 153 11.90 5.48 8.17
N ARG A 154 12.55 5.44 7.02
CA ARG A 154 12.45 6.46 5.97
C ARG A 154 11.97 5.82 4.69
N LEU A 155 10.93 6.38 4.08
CA LEU A 155 10.36 5.91 2.82
C LEU A 155 10.57 6.92 1.71
N SER A 156 10.93 6.46 0.53
CA SER A 156 11.05 7.32 -0.65
C SER A 156 9.69 7.93 -1.01
N HIS A 157 9.66 9.24 -1.23
CA HIS A 157 8.45 9.95 -1.69
C HIS A 157 7.86 9.37 -2.98
N ARG A 158 8.64 8.63 -3.78
CA ARG A 158 8.17 7.95 -4.99
C ARG A 158 7.13 6.87 -4.69
N LEU A 159 7.08 6.35 -3.47
CA LEU A 159 6.04 5.41 -3.03
C LEU A 159 4.67 6.07 -2.78
N ARG A 160 4.56 7.39 -2.83
CA ARG A 160 3.27 8.08 -2.65
C ARG A 160 2.25 7.79 -3.77
N VAL A 161 2.72 7.35 -4.93
CA VAL A 161 1.90 7.10 -6.12
C VAL A 161 1.72 5.61 -6.45
N VAL A 162 2.34 4.73 -5.68
CA VAL A 162 2.17 3.28 -5.86
C VAL A 162 0.87 2.79 -5.17
N PRO A 163 0.33 1.63 -5.56
CA PRO A 163 -0.79 1.02 -4.85
C PRO A 163 -0.48 0.78 -3.37
N GLU A 164 -1.49 0.88 -2.51
CA GLU A 164 -1.35 0.71 -1.05
C GLU A 164 -0.65 -0.59 -0.66
N TRP A 165 -1.01 -1.70 -1.30
CA TRP A 165 -0.39 -3.00 -1.03
C TRP A 165 1.11 -3.06 -1.34
N VAL A 166 1.62 -2.20 -2.25
CA VAL A 166 3.06 -2.07 -2.53
C VAL A 166 3.73 -1.30 -1.40
N LEU A 167 3.12 -0.20 -0.95
CA LEU A 167 3.59 0.57 0.19
C LEU A 167 3.62 -0.29 1.46
N ASP A 168 2.56 -1.06 1.71
CA ASP A 168 2.46 -1.99 2.84
C ASP A 168 3.60 -3.02 2.84
N SER A 169 3.92 -3.58 1.67
CA SER A 169 5.02 -4.52 1.54
C SER A 169 6.37 -3.89 1.90
N VAL A 170 6.61 -2.64 1.48
CA VAL A 170 7.82 -1.90 1.85
C VAL A 170 7.84 -1.60 3.35
N LEU A 171 6.70 -1.19 3.94
CA LEU A 171 6.60 -0.97 5.38
C LEU A 171 6.92 -2.25 6.17
N VAL A 172 6.33 -3.39 5.80
CA VAL A 172 6.61 -4.69 6.44
C VAL A 172 8.09 -5.05 6.34
N HIS A 173 8.71 -4.83 5.18
CA HIS A 173 10.14 -5.05 4.98
C HIS A 173 11.01 -4.19 5.91
N GLU A 174 10.73 -2.88 5.96
CA GLU A 174 11.51 -1.97 6.83
C GLU A 174 11.29 -2.25 8.32
N VAL A 175 10.07 -2.58 8.73
CA VAL A 175 9.77 -2.96 10.12
C VAL A 175 10.45 -4.29 10.49
N ALA A 176 10.56 -5.25 9.56
CA ALA A 176 11.28 -6.51 9.79
C ALA A 176 12.76 -6.28 10.13
N HIS A 177 13.38 -5.18 9.61
CA HIS A 177 14.74 -4.79 9.95
C HIS A 177 14.92 -4.36 11.42
N LEU A 178 13.85 -4.05 12.15
CA LEU A 178 13.94 -3.77 13.59
C LEU A 178 14.34 -5.02 14.39
N THR A 179 14.03 -6.21 13.88
CA THR A 179 14.38 -7.49 14.51
C THR A 179 15.54 -8.20 13.83
N HIS A 180 15.64 -8.06 12.51
CA HIS A 180 16.67 -8.71 11.69
C HIS A 180 17.38 -7.66 10.82
N PRO A 181 18.54 -7.09 11.28
CA PRO A 181 19.24 -6.05 10.54
C PRO A 181 19.75 -6.48 9.16
N ASN A 182 19.99 -7.77 8.97
CA ASN A 182 20.53 -8.36 7.74
C ASN A 182 19.46 -9.17 7.01
N HIS A 183 19.56 -9.27 5.68
CA HIS A 183 18.67 -10.09 4.83
C HIS A 183 18.96 -11.60 4.99
N SER A 184 18.95 -12.08 6.22
CA SER A 184 19.10 -13.50 6.56
C SER A 184 17.87 -14.31 6.16
N ARG A 185 17.95 -15.64 6.20
CA ARG A 185 16.79 -16.52 6.00
C ARG A 185 15.64 -16.20 6.96
N ALA A 186 15.95 -15.82 8.21
CA ALA A 186 14.97 -15.41 9.21
C ALA A 186 14.29 -14.10 8.80
N PHE A 187 15.04 -13.11 8.29
CA PHE A 187 14.50 -11.89 7.74
C PHE A 187 13.51 -12.16 6.58
N HIS A 188 13.94 -12.95 5.58
CA HIS A 188 13.08 -13.27 4.42
C HIS A 188 11.79 -14.01 4.83
N LYS A 189 11.87 -14.88 5.82
CA LYS A 189 10.67 -15.53 6.39
C LYS A 189 9.74 -14.50 7.01
N LEU A 190 10.27 -13.52 7.73
CA LEU A 190 9.50 -12.50 8.42
C LEU A 190 8.89 -11.48 7.41
N ALA A 191 9.69 -10.92 6.52
CA ALA A 191 9.21 -9.99 5.49
C ALA A 191 8.21 -10.67 4.53
N GLY A 192 8.43 -11.93 4.20
CA GLY A 192 7.53 -12.76 3.38
C GLY A 192 6.22 -13.16 4.05
N ALA A 193 5.99 -12.83 5.34
CA ALA A 193 4.70 -13.02 5.99
C ALA A 193 3.60 -12.12 5.39
N TYR A 194 3.97 -11.01 4.74
CA TYR A 194 3.04 -10.21 3.97
C TYR A 194 2.63 -10.93 2.68
N PRO A 195 1.32 -11.20 2.45
CA PRO A 195 0.87 -12.12 1.39
C PRO A 195 1.28 -11.71 -0.03
N ARG A 196 1.42 -10.40 -0.29
CA ARG A 196 1.75 -9.85 -1.61
C ARG A 196 3.20 -9.35 -1.73
N HIS A 197 4.09 -9.85 -0.86
CA HIS A 197 5.48 -9.39 -0.80
C HIS A 197 6.23 -9.60 -2.13
N GLN A 198 6.09 -10.78 -2.75
CA GLN A 198 6.73 -11.08 -4.03
C GLN A 198 6.16 -10.23 -5.19
N GLU A 199 4.82 -10.07 -5.24
CA GLU A 199 4.18 -9.22 -6.26
C GLU A 199 4.65 -7.76 -6.15
N ALA A 200 4.79 -7.25 -4.91
CA ALA A 200 5.29 -5.90 -4.67
C ALA A 200 6.71 -5.72 -5.18
N GLY A 201 7.55 -6.73 -5.03
CA GLY A 201 8.90 -6.74 -5.58
C GLY A 201 8.92 -6.61 -7.10
N VAL A 202 8.13 -7.43 -7.79
CA VAL A 202 7.99 -7.36 -9.26
C VAL A 202 7.48 -5.98 -9.70
N PHE A 203 6.47 -5.45 -8.99
CA PHE A 203 5.93 -4.12 -9.27
C PHE A 203 7.03 -3.04 -9.12
N LEU A 204 7.77 -3.03 -8.02
CA LEU A 204 8.80 -2.04 -7.73
C LEU A 204 9.98 -2.13 -8.69
N ALA A 205 10.35 -3.35 -9.14
CA ALA A 205 11.36 -3.55 -10.18
C ALA A 205 10.95 -2.87 -11.49
N GLY A 206 9.73 -3.14 -11.98
CA GLY A 206 9.21 -2.53 -13.20
C GLY A 206 9.04 -1.01 -13.07
N TYR A 207 8.52 -0.55 -11.92
CA TYR A 207 8.35 0.87 -11.63
C TYR A 207 9.70 1.60 -11.59
N GLY A 208 10.71 1.01 -10.96
CA GLY A 208 12.07 1.56 -10.91
C GLY A 208 12.71 1.68 -12.29
N LEU A 209 12.55 0.67 -13.16
CA LEU A 209 13.00 0.71 -14.55
C LEU A 209 12.31 1.83 -15.34
N GLY A 210 11.00 2.01 -15.17
CA GLY A 210 10.24 3.08 -15.81
C GLY A 210 10.69 4.49 -15.38
N LEU A 211 11.04 4.65 -14.10
CA LEU A 211 11.59 5.92 -13.59
C LEU A 211 13.00 6.20 -14.09
N ALA A 212 13.81 5.16 -14.30
CA ALA A 212 15.18 5.29 -14.83
C ALA A 212 15.21 5.58 -16.34
N ASN A 213 14.17 5.14 -17.07
CA ASN A 213 14.06 5.29 -18.53
C ASN A 213 12.74 5.97 -18.89
N PRO A 214 12.57 7.27 -18.60
CA PRO A 214 11.35 7.98 -18.97
C PRO A 214 11.22 8.00 -20.50
N THR A 215 10.12 7.45 -21.03
CA THR A 215 9.80 7.58 -22.47
C THR A 215 9.60 9.06 -22.78
N PRO A 216 10.30 9.65 -23.76
CA PRO A 216 10.04 11.02 -24.16
C PRO A 216 8.58 11.14 -24.61
N PRO A 217 7.88 12.27 -24.35
CA PRO A 217 6.55 12.47 -24.85
C PRO A 217 6.57 12.29 -26.36
N SER A 218 5.72 11.39 -26.89
CA SER A 218 5.56 11.23 -28.32
C SER A 218 5.16 12.61 -28.89
N ALA A 219 5.99 13.17 -29.76
CA ALA A 219 5.62 14.35 -30.53
C ALA A 219 4.35 13.98 -31.30
N SER A 220 3.23 14.56 -30.89
CA SER A 220 1.97 14.44 -31.64
C SER A 220 2.15 15.32 -32.85
N ASP A 221 2.26 14.71 -34.04
CA ASP A 221 2.02 15.40 -35.35
C ASP A 221 0.60 15.95 -35.40
#